data_e8b5d1dd04b92f7c8e5253a62fdf54b8
#
_entry.id   e8b5d1dd04b92f7c8e5253a62fdf54b8
#
_cell.length_a   1.000
_cell.length_b   1.000
_cell.length_c   1.000
_cell.angle_alpha   90.00
_cell.angle_beta   90.00
_cell.angle_gamma   90.00
#
_symmetry.space_group_name_H-M   'P 1'
#
loop_
_entity.id
_entity.type
_entity.pdbx_description
1 polymer ?
#
loop_
_entity_poly.entity_id
_entity_poly.type
_entity_poly.pdbx_seq_one_letter_code
_entity_poly.pdbx_strand_id
1 'polypeptide(L)'
;MADTADETGVAGAADTDAAAGADTDGKSGGKAGGKTGGRTGAKSDAKAGAKAGAATPRERYRAQVRAEIKEHAWKQIAEAGASALSLNAIAKQMGVSGPALYRYFAGRDELITELIRDAYRSLADAVHAAAVTGADPAGLAHVLRDWALADPHRYFLIYGTPVPGYHAPEEITGISSEIMADLLTACAALEPDAPGTPPGTPFAADLADPRDWADGHPAPPAALHRALTFWTRLHGVLSLELAGHFTGMAFDPALLYEAELDGLRAPRG
;
A
#
# COMPACT_ATOMS: atom_id res chain seq x y z
N MET A 1 6.85 -34.93 -44.51
CA MET A 1 8.27 -34.88 -44.17
C MET A 1 8.37 -34.21 -42.85
N ALA A 2 8.23 -34.94 -41.79
CA ALA A 2 9.29 -35.62 -41.04
C ALA A 2 10.07 -34.54 -40.26
N ASP A 3 9.86 -34.48 -39.01
CA ASP A 3 10.39 -35.27 -37.89
C ASP A 3 11.53 -34.47 -37.26
N THR A 4 11.64 -34.20 -36.04
CA THR A 4 11.89 -35.03 -34.87
C THR A 4 11.83 -34.18 -33.60
N ALA A 5 11.33 -34.85 -32.59
CA ALA A 5 11.37 -34.49 -31.18
C ALA A 5 12.85 -34.51 -30.65
N ASP A 6 13.10 -33.79 -29.55
CA ASP A 6 13.85 -34.39 -28.43
C ASP A 6 13.44 -33.80 -27.07
N GLU A 7 13.11 -34.74 -26.22
CA GLU A 7 12.93 -34.64 -24.77
C GLU A 7 14.28 -34.61 -24.08
N THR A 8 14.35 -33.98 -22.93
CA THR A 8 15.02 -34.42 -21.68
C THR A 8 14.82 -33.27 -20.69
N GLY A 9 14.19 -33.38 -19.56
CA GLY A 9 14.06 -34.43 -18.57
C GLY A 9 15.12 -34.29 -17.48
N VAL A 10 14.69 -34.19 -16.26
CA VAL A 10 15.32 -34.44 -14.94
C VAL A 10 15.10 -33.26 -13.98
N ALA A 11 14.25 -33.26 -13.00
CA ALA A 11 14.01 -34.09 -11.80
C ALA A 11 15.23 -34.28 -10.89
N GLY A 12 15.02 -34.00 -9.64
CA GLY A 12 15.85 -34.36 -8.50
C GLY A 12 15.70 -33.35 -7.37
N ALA A 13 14.77 -33.47 -6.42
CA ALA A 13 14.76 -34.30 -5.21
C ALA A 13 15.80 -33.85 -4.18
N ALA A 14 15.37 -33.25 -3.10
CA ALA A 14 15.10 -33.75 -1.75
C ALA A 14 16.32 -34.46 -1.09
N ASP A 15 16.65 -33.96 0.09
CA ASP A 15 16.80 -34.69 1.36
C ASP A 15 17.22 -33.71 2.46
N THR A 16 16.43 -33.50 3.47
CA THR A 16 16.41 -34.12 4.82
C THR A 16 17.79 -34.44 5.39
N ASP A 17 18.18 -33.81 6.50
CA ASP A 17 18.34 -34.59 7.71
C ASP A 17 18.32 -33.75 9.00
N ALA A 18 17.76 -34.34 10.02
CA ALA A 18 17.59 -33.91 11.39
C ALA A 18 18.74 -34.48 12.24
N ALA A 19 19.00 -33.86 13.40
CA ALA A 19 19.35 -34.44 14.69
C ALA A 19 19.86 -33.33 15.60
N ALA A 20 19.26 -32.98 16.71
CA ALA A 20 19.08 -33.68 17.98
C ALA A 20 20.35 -33.76 18.85
N GLY A 21 20.20 -33.34 20.07
CA GLY A 21 21.10 -33.57 21.18
C GLY A 21 21.27 -32.31 22.04
N ALA A 22 20.56 -32.08 23.09
CA ALA A 22 20.44 -32.72 24.41
C ALA A 22 21.46 -32.21 25.43
N ASP A 23 20.88 -31.65 26.48
CA ASP A 23 21.18 -31.79 27.91
C ASP A 23 22.55 -31.39 28.48
N THR A 24 22.51 -30.61 29.53
CA THR A 24 22.78 -30.89 30.94
C THR A 24 22.92 -29.56 31.71
N ASP A 25 22.04 -29.24 32.65
CA ASP A 25 22.02 -29.55 34.07
C ASP A 25 23.17 -28.99 34.95
N GLY A 26 22.78 -28.33 36.03
CA GLY A 26 23.67 -27.99 37.14
C GLY A 26 23.37 -26.66 37.84
N LYS A 27 22.39 -26.56 38.68
CA LYS A 27 22.27 -26.80 40.12
C LYS A 27 23.04 -25.81 41.01
N SER A 28 22.26 -25.01 41.73
CA SER A 28 22.14 -24.85 43.18
C SER A 28 22.99 -23.84 43.94
N GLY A 29 22.30 -23.22 44.87
CA GLY A 29 22.78 -22.75 46.18
C GLY A 29 22.75 -21.21 46.29
N GLY A 30 21.92 -20.56 47.09
CA GLY A 30 21.45 -20.82 48.41
C GLY A 30 21.99 -19.82 49.41
N LYS A 31 21.07 -19.14 50.10
CA LYS A 31 21.08 -18.55 51.45
C LYS A 31 20.95 -17.01 51.47
N ALA A 32 19.81 -16.49 51.85
CA ALA A 32 19.22 -16.22 53.15
C ALA A 32 19.97 -15.30 54.10
N GLY A 33 19.29 -14.27 54.54
CA GLY A 33 19.56 -13.42 55.69
C GLY A 33 19.30 -11.95 55.35
N GLY A 34 18.29 -11.25 55.83
CA GLY A 34 17.61 -11.18 57.07
C GLY A 34 17.79 -9.78 57.67
N LYS A 35 16.64 -9.16 57.95
CA LYS A 35 16.33 -8.12 58.98
C LYS A 35 16.19 -6.65 58.52
N THR A 36 14.94 -6.24 58.42
CA THR A 36 14.22 -5.29 59.28
C THR A 36 14.74 -3.86 59.40
N GLY A 37 13.85 -2.92 59.02
CA GLY A 37 13.94 -1.54 59.43
C GLY A 37 12.88 -0.71 58.68
N GLY A 38 11.67 -0.62 59.28
CA GLY A 38 10.58 0.18 58.76
C GLY A 38 10.81 1.66 58.92
N ARG A 39 10.23 2.42 57.95
CA ARG A 39 9.69 3.74 58.29
C ARG A 39 8.71 4.17 57.23
N THR A 40 7.48 4.35 57.66
CA THR A 40 6.35 5.00 57.03
C THR A 40 6.74 6.35 56.44
N GLY A 41 6.41 6.54 55.16
CA GLY A 41 6.40 7.79 54.48
C GLY A 41 5.41 7.74 53.34
N ALA A 42 4.14 8.07 53.63
CA ALA A 42 3.15 8.33 52.64
C ALA A 42 3.58 9.52 51.77
N LYS A 43 3.76 9.27 50.47
CA LYS A 43 3.78 10.33 49.46
C LYS A 43 2.86 9.88 48.31
N SER A 44 1.73 10.55 48.31
CA SER A 44 0.82 10.87 47.21
C SER A 44 1.19 10.31 45.84
N ASP A 45 0.37 9.38 45.39
CA ASP A 45 0.21 9.03 43.98
C ASP A 45 -0.32 10.24 43.20
N ALA A 46 0.60 11.00 42.61
CA ALA A 46 0.30 12.00 41.61
C ALA A 46 0.29 11.34 40.26
N LYS A 47 -0.94 10.97 39.84
CA LYS A 47 -1.47 10.93 38.50
C LYS A 47 -0.43 11.26 37.40
N ALA A 48 0.25 10.23 36.87
CA ALA A 48 0.92 10.29 35.58
C ALA A 48 -0.14 10.27 34.47
N GLY A 49 -0.70 11.42 34.18
CA GLY A 49 -1.42 11.66 32.95
C GLY A 49 -0.40 11.62 31.82
N ALA A 50 -0.46 10.61 30.96
CA ALA A 50 0.28 10.55 29.71
C ALA A 50 -0.15 11.75 28.85
N LYS A 51 0.58 12.86 28.94
CA LYS A 51 0.61 13.87 27.89
C LYS A 51 1.19 13.17 26.69
N ALA A 52 0.41 13.02 25.62
CA ALA A 52 0.93 12.79 24.27
C ALA A 52 2.03 13.83 24.06
N GLY A 53 3.30 13.40 24.12
CA GLY A 53 4.44 14.29 24.19
C GLY A 53 4.59 15.00 22.85
N ALA A 54 4.58 16.33 22.87
CA ALA A 54 5.03 17.11 21.72
C ALA A 54 6.43 16.64 21.31
N ALA A 55 6.61 16.34 20.02
CA ALA A 55 7.87 15.84 19.47
C ALA A 55 9.03 16.76 19.92
N THR A 56 10.12 16.13 20.36
CA THR A 56 11.31 16.87 20.79
C THR A 56 11.89 17.70 19.65
N PRO A 57 12.68 18.76 19.92
CA PRO A 57 13.34 19.52 18.87
C PRO A 57 14.19 18.65 17.95
N ARG A 58 14.81 17.60 18.47
CA ARG A 58 15.62 16.65 17.68
C ARG A 58 14.76 15.79 16.76
N GLU A 59 13.62 15.32 17.22
CA GLU A 59 12.66 14.56 16.40
C GLU A 59 12.06 15.42 15.29
N ARG A 60 11.68 16.67 15.60
CA ARG A 60 11.20 17.63 14.59
C ARG A 60 12.25 17.90 13.52
N TYR A 61 13.51 18.13 13.91
CA TYR A 61 14.59 18.32 12.96
C TYR A 61 14.81 17.08 12.09
N ARG A 62 14.79 15.87 12.70
CA ARG A 62 14.91 14.61 11.96
C ARG A 62 13.77 14.44 10.95
N ALA A 63 12.54 14.71 11.34
CA ALA A 63 11.37 14.65 10.45
C ALA A 63 11.49 15.66 9.29
N GLN A 64 11.94 16.89 9.57
CA GLN A 64 12.17 17.90 8.54
C GLN A 64 13.20 17.46 7.50
N VAL A 65 14.34 16.92 7.94
CA VAL A 65 15.38 16.43 7.02
C VAL A 65 14.87 15.22 6.22
N ARG A 66 14.11 14.31 6.84
CA ARG A 66 13.47 13.20 6.09
C ARG A 66 12.52 13.73 5.02
N ALA A 67 11.72 14.76 5.31
CA ALA A 67 10.83 15.39 4.35
C ALA A 67 11.60 16.00 3.17
N GLU A 68 12.68 16.72 3.45
CA GLU A 68 13.55 17.31 2.41
C GLU A 68 14.19 16.24 1.52
N ILE A 69 14.67 15.13 2.10
CA ILE A 69 15.17 13.99 1.32
C ILE A 69 14.08 13.44 0.39
N LYS A 70 12.85 13.28 0.90
CA LYS A 70 11.71 12.79 0.08
C LYS A 70 11.35 13.76 -1.04
N GLU A 71 11.43 15.08 -0.84
CA GLU A 71 11.22 16.07 -1.90
C GLU A 71 12.26 15.93 -3.04
N HIS A 72 13.53 15.76 -2.70
CA HIS A 72 14.56 15.49 -3.70
C HIS A 72 14.36 14.15 -4.40
N ALA A 73 13.89 13.13 -3.70
CA ALA A 73 13.55 11.84 -4.28
C ALA A 73 12.40 11.95 -5.30
N TRP A 74 11.35 12.70 -4.98
CA TRP A 74 10.24 12.95 -5.91
C TRP A 74 10.68 13.68 -7.16
N LYS A 75 11.60 14.66 -7.05
CA LYS A 75 12.19 15.33 -8.21
C LYS A 75 12.94 14.35 -9.12
N GLN A 76 13.76 13.46 -8.54
CA GLN A 76 14.45 12.43 -9.33
C GLN A 76 13.48 11.46 -10.01
N ILE A 77 12.41 11.05 -9.30
CA ILE A 77 11.38 10.17 -9.86
C ILE A 77 10.67 10.87 -11.03
N ALA A 78 10.36 12.15 -10.90
CA ALA A 78 9.74 12.93 -11.96
C ALA A 78 10.64 13.07 -13.21
N GLU A 79 11.95 13.21 -13.02
CA GLU A 79 12.91 13.41 -14.11
C GLU A 79 13.33 12.11 -14.80
N ALA A 80 13.50 11.01 -14.03
CA ALA A 80 14.16 9.80 -14.53
C ALA A 80 13.48 8.48 -14.11
N GLY A 81 12.33 8.56 -13.43
CA GLY A 81 11.59 7.40 -12.94
C GLY A 81 12.17 6.80 -11.66
N ALA A 82 11.36 5.96 -10.98
CA ALA A 82 11.71 5.37 -9.69
C ALA A 82 12.96 4.47 -9.76
N SER A 83 13.23 3.85 -10.90
CA SER A 83 14.41 2.99 -11.10
C SER A 83 15.73 3.76 -11.00
N ALA A 84 15.72 5.05 -11.33
CA ALA A 84 16.91 5.91 -11.29
C ALA A 84 17.18 6.56 -9.93
N LEU A 85 16.35 6.31 -8.92
CA LEU A 85 16.49 6.90 -7.59
C LEU A 85 17.84 6.58 -6.96
N SER A 86 18.57 7.63 -6.53
CA SER A 86 19.93 7.54 -5.98
C SER A 86 20.10 8.41 -4.75
N LEU A 87 20.33 7.79 -3.58
CA LEU A 87 20.63 8.49 -2.34
C LEU A 87 21.90 9.36 -2.45
N ASN A 88 22.90 8.89 -3.17
CA ASN A 88 24.15 9.66 -3.35
C ASN A 88 23.93 10.93 -4.17
N ALA A 89 23.07 10.87 -5.19
CA ALA A 89 22.70 12.05 -5.95
C ALA A 89 21.90 13.04 -5.07
N ILE A 90 20.97 12.56 -4.26
CA ILE A 90 20.22 13.37 -3.28
C ILE A 90 21.19 14.04 -2.29
N ALA A 91 22.12 13.28 -1.69
CA ALA A 91 23.11 13.83 -0.77
C ALA A 91 23.91 14.98 -1.40
N LYS A 92 24.33 14.80 -2.67
CA LYS A 92 25.02 15.84 -3.42
C LYS A 92 24.17 17.08 -3.65
N GLN A 93 22.89 16.92 -3.98
CA GLN A 93 21.96 18.04 -4.19
C GLN A 93 21.70 18.81 -2.91
N MET A 94 21.61 18.11 -1.75
CA MET A 94 21.43 18.71 -0.42
C MET A 94 22.73 19.29 0.18
N GLY A 95 23.89 19.11 -0.47
CA GLY A 95 25.18 19.56 0.06
C GLY A 95 25.65 18.80 1.30
N VAL A 96 25.16 17.55 1.50
CA VAL A 96 25.54 16.69 2.63
C VAL A 96 26.38 15.51 2.16
N SER A 97 27.12 14.88 3.09
CA SER A 97 27.87 13.67 2.77
C SER A 97 26.93 12.46 2.62
N GLY A 98 27.27 11.51 1.73
CA GLY A 98 26.54 10.26 1.58
C GLY A 98 26.28 9.56 2.92
N PRO A 99 27.33 9.31 3.77
CA PRO A 99 27.14 8.72 5.10
C PRO A 99 26.18 9.48 6.03
N ALA A 100 26.05 10.81 5.88
CA ALA A 100 25.08 11.57 6.65
C ALA A 100 23.63 11.23 6.26
N LEU A 101 23.37 11.02 4.97
CA LEU A 101 22.05 10.68 4.45
C LEU A 101 21.63 9.26 4.86
N TYR A 102 22.57 8.32 4.89
CA TYR A 102 22.32 6.95 5.35
C TYR A 102 21.91 6.83 6.83
N ARG A 103 22.04 7.91 7.64
CA ARG A 103 21.46 7.96 9.00
C ARG A 103 19.94 8.18 9.01
N TYR A 104 19.37 8.61 7.88
CA TYR A 104 17.94 8.88 7.73
C TYR A 104 17.23 7.75 6.99
N PHE A 105 17.88 7.16 6.00
CA PHE A 105 17.40 6.02 5.22
C PHE A 105 18.55 5.05 5.04
N ALA A 106 18.36 3.79 5.47
CA ALA A 106 19.40 2.75 5.40
C ALA A 106 19.76 2.38 3.96
N GLY A 107 18.89 2.64 3.01
CA GLY A 107 19.11 2.36 1.61
C GLY A 107 18.03 2.95 0.71
N ARG A 108 18.21 2.69 -0.59
CA ARG A 108 17.27 3.08 -1.63
C ARG A 108 15.87 2.47 -1.40
N ASP A 109 15.82 1.22 -1.01
CA ASP A 109 14.56 0.49 -0.84
C ASP A 109 13.75 1.02 0.35
N GLU A 110 14.42 1.42 1.46
CA GLU A 110 13.73 2.08 2.56
C GLU A 110 13.13 3.42 2.12
N LEU A 111 13.87 4.21 1.33
CA LEU A 111 13.35 5.48 0.81
C LEU A 111 12.16 5.23 -0.13
N ILE A 112 12.25 4.25 -1.05
CA ILE A 112 11.14 3.87 -1.93
C ILE A 112 9.92 3.42 -1.11
N THR A 113 10.11 2.60 -0.08
CA THR A 113 9.03 2.15 0.81
C THR A 113 8.32 3.34 1.47
N GLU A 114 9.07 4.33 1.96
CA GLU A 114 8.49 5.54 2.54
C GLU A 114 7.70 6.37 1.51
N LEU A 115 8.22 6.50 0.28
CA LEU A 115 7.51 7.23 -0.78
C LEU A 115 6.22 6.52 -1.20
N ILE A 116 6.26 5.19 -1.32
CA ILE A 116 5.08 4.37 -1.62
C ILE A 116 4.06 4.46 -0.46
N ARG A 117 4.51 4.36 0.78
CA ARG A 117 3.65 4.53 1.97
C ARG A 117 2.95 5.89 1.96
N ASP A 118 3.71 6.97 1.74
CA ASP A 118 3.15 8.33 1.69
C ASP A 118 2.12 8.47 0.56
N ALA A 119 2.39 7.91 -0.62
CA ALA A 119 1.49 7.95 -1.75
C ALA A 119 0.18 7.19 -1.46
N TYR A 120 0.27 5.93 -0.99
CA TYR A 120 -0.91 5.15 -0.60
C TYR A 120 -1.70 5.80 0.53
N ARG A 121 -1.03 6.31 1.58
CA ARG A 121 -1.70 6.98 2.69
C ARG A 121 -2.43 8.24 2.22
N SER A 122 -1.80 9.06 1.37
CA SER A 122 -2.43 10.24 0.78
C SER A 122 -3.70 9.90 -0.01
N LEU A 123 -3.67 8.82 -0.79
CA LEU A 123 -4.85 8.36 -1.54
C LEU A 123 -5.91 7.78 -0.59
N ALA A 124 -5.51 6.93 0.36
CA ALA A 124 -6.42 6.33 1.33
C ALA A 124 -7.15 7.38 2.16
N ASP A 125 -6.43 8.40 2.64
CA ASP A 125 -7.01 9.50 3.40
C ASP A 125 -8.03 10.31 2.56
N ALA A 126 -7.74 10.56 1.28
CA ALA A 126 -8.64 11.26 0.37
C ALA A 126 -9.91 10.44 0.07
N VAL A 127 -9.75 9.15 -0.21
CA VAL A 127 -10.88 8.23 -0.47
C VAL A 127 -11.74 8.09 0.78
N HIS A 128 -11.12 7.85 1.95
CA HIS A 128 -11.82 7.71 3.21
C HIS A 128 -12.61 8.98 3.58
N ALA A 129 -12.00 10.16 3.40
CA ALA A 129 -12.69 11.44 3.66
C ALA A 129 -13.96 11.61 2.80
N ALA A 130 -13.93 11.15 1.55
CA ALA A 130 -15.12 11.16 0.70
C ALA A 130 -16.13 10.07 1.12
N ALA A 131 -15.66 8.86 1.44
CA ALA A 131 -16.51 7.74 1.85
C ALA A 131 -17.30 8.06 3.12
N VAL A 132 -16.69 8.66 4.15
CA VAL A 132 -17.37 9.04 5.40
C VAL A 132 -18.41 10.16 5.20
N THR A 133 -18.32 10.94 4.12
CA THR A 133 -19.34 11.92 3.74
C THR A 133 -20.45 11.32 2.86
N GLY A 134 -20.40 10.02 2.58
CA GLY A 134 -21.42 9.29 1.83
C GLY A 134 -21.23 9.32 0.31
N ALA A 135 -20.00 9.52 -0.16
CA ALA A 135 -19.71 9.43 -1.59
C ALA A 135 -20.08 8.04 -2.15
N ASP A 136 -20.80 8.03 -3.27
CA ASP A 136 -21.05 6.81 -4.04
C ASP A 136 -19.77 6.36 -4.80
N PRO A 137 -19.74 5.20 -5.43
CA PRO A 137 -18.55 4.75 -6.17
C PRO A 137 -18.06 5.75 -7.22
N ALA A 138 -18.96 6.53 -7.85
CA ALA A 138 -18.53 7.55 -8.81
C ALA A 138 -17.85 8.73 -8.11
N GLY A 139 -18.34 9.14 -6.94
CA GLY A 139 -17.65 10.14 -6.12
C GLY A 139 -16.24 9.70 -5.73
N LEU A 140 -16.06 8.42 -5.33
CA LEU A 140 -14.74 7.86 -5.04
C LEU A 140 -13.84 7.81 -6.28
N ALA A 141 -14.42 7.50 -7.46
CA ALA A 141 -13.69 7.53 -8.73
C ALA A 141 -13.16 8.92 -9.08
N HIS A 142 -13.96 9.98 -8.87
CA HIS A 142 -13.51 11.35 -9.07
C HIS A 142 -12.36 11.71 -8.12
N VAL A 143 -12.44 11.32 -6.85
CA VAL A 143 -11.34 11.50 -5.89
C VAL A 143 -10.06 10.84 -6.36
N LEU A 144 -10.14 9.58 -6.85
CA LEU A 144 -8.98 8.89 -7.42
C LEU A 144 -8.40 9.65 -8.61
N ARG A 145 -9.27 10.11 -9.55
CA ARG A 145 -8.84 10.84 -10.74
C ARG A 145 -8.17 12.15 -10.38
N ASP A 146 -8.79 12.96 -9.52
CA ASP A 146 -8.24 14.25 -9.09
C ASP A 146 -6.91 14.09 -8.38
N TRP A 147 -6.78 13.09 -7.50
CA TRP A 147 -5.54 12.76 -6.83
C TRP A 147 -4.42 12.36 -7.81
N ALA A 148 -4.75 11.54 -8.80
CA ALA A 148 -3.78 11.06 -9.79
C ALA A 148 -3.35 12.15 -10.77
N LEU A 149 -4.26 13.02 -11.20
CA LEU A 149 -3.95 14.17 -12.05
C LEU A 149 -3.12 15.25 -11.33
N ALA A 150 -3.34 15.41 -10.01
CA ALA A 150 -2.56 16.35 -9.20
C ALA A 150 -1.08 15.96 -9.12
N ASP A 151 -0.76 14.65 -9.11
CA ASP A 151 0.63 14.16 -9.11
C ASP A 151 0.74 12.80 -9.83
N PRO A 152 0.90 12.79 -11.15
CA PRO A 152 1.05 11.56 -11.94
C PRO A 152 2.21 10.67 -11.50
N HIS A 153 3.28 11.25 -10.94
CA HIS A 153 4.43 10.46 -10.50
C HIS A 153 4.12 9.62 -9.27
N ARG A 154 3.27 10.11 -8.35
CA ARG A 154 2.74 9.32 -7.23
C ARG A 154 1.88 8.17 -7.73
N TYR A 155 0.98 8.46 -8.68
CA TYR A 155 0.15 7.43 -9.29
C TYR A 155 1.01 6.32 -9.91
N PHE A 156 1.98 6.68 -10.75
CA PHE A 156 2.85 5.69 -11.39
C PHE A 156 3.81 4.97 -10.44
N LEU A 157 4.14 5.55 -9.29
CA LEU A 157 4.95 4.87 -8.30
C LEU A 157 4.20 3.67 -7.67
N ILE A 158 2.88 3.76 -7.49
CA ILE A 158 2.07 2.72 -6.83
C ILE A 158 1.27 1.84 -7.80
N TYR A 159 0.92 2.35 -8.99
CA TYR A 159 0.10 1.64 -10.00
C TYR A 159 0.79 1.47 -11.35
N GLY A 160 1.98 1.98 -11.51
CA GLY A 160 2.74 1.86 -12.75
C GLY A 160 3.60 0.60 -12.80
N THR A 161 4.70 0.68 -13.55
CA THR A 161 5.64 -0.44 -13.69
C THR A 161 6.33 -0.74 -12.34
N PRO A 162 6.32 -2.00 -11.87
CA PRO A 162 7.00 -2.37 -10.65
C PRO A 162 8.47 -1.96 -10.65
N VAL A 163 8.96 -1.46 -9.53
CA VAL A 163 10.39 -1.14 -9.37
C VAL A 163 11.19 -2.45 -9.31
N PRO A 164 12.14 -2.68 -10.22
CA PRO A 164 12.89 -3.93 -10.24
C PRO A 164 13.58 -4.24 -8.91
N GLY A 165 13.39 -5.45 -8.40
CA GLY A 165 13.98 -5.93 -7.15
C GLY A 165 13.35 -5.38 -5.87
N TYR A 166 12.35 -4.50 -5.96
CA TYR A 166 11.62 -3.98 -4.81
C TYR A 166 10.45 -4.91 -4.44
N HIS A 167 10.28 -5.17 -3.15
CA HIS A 167 9.14 -5.91 -2.58
C HIS A 167 8.49 -5.03 -1.51
N ALA A 168 7.20 -4.77 -1.68
CA ALA A 168 6.44 -3.97 -0.72
C ALA A 168 6.29 -4.73 0.61
N PRO A 169 6.55 -4.10 1.76
CA PRO A 169 6.22 -4.67 3.06
C PRO A 169 4.70 -4.86 3.23
N GLU A 170 4.31 -5.80 4.11
CA GLU A 170 2.91 -6.12 4.40
C GLU A 170 2.09 -4.88 4.84
N GLU A 171 2.70 -3.95 5.58
CA GLU A 171 2.09 -2.67 5.98
C GLU A 171 1.53 -1.88 4.78
N ILE A 172 2.22 -1.91 3.63
CA ILE A 172 1.77 -1.22 2.41
C ILE A 172 0.49 -1.88 1.87
N THR A 173 0.43 -3.20 1.89
CA THR A 173 -0.77 -3.96 1.50
C THR A 173 -1.96 -3.59 2.39
N GLY A 174 -1.75 -3.42 3.70
CA GLY A 174 -2.80 -2.96 4.63
C GLY A 174 -3.39 -1.61 4.22
N ILE A 175 -2.57 -0.63 3.85
CA ILE A 175 -3.07 0.68 3.40
C ILE A 175 -3.88 0.56 2.10
N SER A 176 -3.43 -0.26 1.15
CA SER A 176 -4.18 -0.47 -0.09
C SER A 176 -5.52 -1.17 0.15
N SER A 177 -5.59 -2.07 1.14
CA SER A 177 -6.83 -2.73 1.55
C SER A 177 -7.86 -1.75 2.13
N GLU A 178 -7.43 -0.69 2.82
CA GLU A 178 -8.34 0.36 3.31
C GLU A 178 -9.08 1.04 2.15
N ILE A 179 -8.38 1.37 1.06
CA ILE A 179 -8.98 1.97 -0.14
C ILE A 179 -10.04 1.04 -0.74
N MET A 180 -9.70 -0.25 -0.84
CA MET A 180 -10.62 -1.24 -1.39
C MET A 180 -11.83 -1.45 -0.48
N ALA A 181 -11.68 -1.41 0.85
CA ALA A 181 -12.79 -1.54 1.79
C ALA A 181 -13.80 -0.40 1.67
N ASP A 182 -13.36 0.85 1.50
CA ASP A 182 -14.24 2.00 1.25
C ASP A 182 -15.00 1.85 -0.08
N LEU A 183 -14.31 1.41 -1.15
CA LEU A 183 -14.95 1.14 -2.45
C LEU A 183 -15.97 -0.01 -2.35
N LEU A 184 -15.64 -1.11 -1.66
CA LEU A 184 -16.55 -2.24 -1.45
C LEU A 184 -17.80 -1.81 -0.67
N THR A 185 -17.63 -0.99 0.37
CA THR A 185 -18.74 -0.44 1.15
C THR A 185 -19.65 0.40 0.26
N ALA A 186 -19.10 1.30 -0.54
CA ALA A 186 -19.87 2.12 -1.47
C ALA A 186 -20.59 1.27 -2.53
N CYS A 187 -19.92 0.23 -3.07
CA CYS A 187 -20.52 -0.70 -4.04
C CYS A 187 -21.61 -1.57 -3.43
N ALA A 188 -21.50 -1.96 -2.15
CA ALA A 188 -22.50 -2.75 -1.48
C ALA A 188 -23.76 -1.94 -1.14
N ALA A 189 -23.64 -0.61 -1.00
CA ALA A 189 -24.76 0.29 -0.76
C ALA A 189 -25.61 0.59 -2.00
N LEU A 190 -25.14 0.23 -3.22
CA LEU A 190 -25.93 0.38 -4.44
C LEU A 190 -27.07 -0.63 -4.48
N GLU A 191 -28.18 -0.25 -5.16
CA GLU A 191 -29.34 -1.11 -5.35
C GLU A 191 -28.97 -2.52 -5.87
N PRO A 192 -29.69 -3.58 -5.45
CA PRO A 192 -29.41 -4.96 -5.84
C PRO A 192 -29.41 -5.18 -7.36
N ASP A 193 -30.26 -4.45 -8.09
CA ASP A 193 -30.40 -4.53 -9.55
C ASP A 193 -29.31 -3.76 -10.32
N ALA A 194 -28.42 -3.06 -9.60
CA ALA A 194 -27.27 -2.42 -10.22
C ALA A 194 -26.36 -3.47 -10.89
N PRO A 195 -25.66 -3.13 -12.01
CA PRO A 195 -24.86 -4.07 -12.78
C PRO A 195 -23.92 -4.93 -11.92
N GLY A 196 -24.03 -6.23 -12.04
CA GLY A 196 -23.20 -7.20 -11.32
C GLY A 196 -22.85 -8.38 -12.20
N THR A 197 -22.07 -9.31 -11.68
CA THR A 197 -21.77 -10.56 -12.42
C THR A 197 -23.05 -11.33 -12.65
N PRO A 198 -23.36 -11.75 -13.91
CA PRO A 198 -24.45 -12.64 -14.16
C PRO A 198 -24.33 -13.92 -13.32
N PRO A 199 -25.40 -14.39 -12.68
CA PRO A 199 -25.36 -15.64 -11.91
C PRO A 199 -24.92 -16.81 -12.80
N GLY A 200 -24.12 -17.71 -12.23
CA GLY A 200 -23.67 -18.93 -12.94
C GLY A 200 -22.42 -18.77 -13.80
N THR A 201 -21.77 -17.61 -13.84
CA THR A 201 -20.46 -17.51 -14.48
C THR A 201 -19.35 -18.10 -13.59
N PRO A 202 -18.24 -18.65 -14.19
CA PRO A 202 -17.09 -19.12 -13.41
C PRO A 202 -16.54 -18.05 -12.48
N PHE A 203 -16.51 -16.80 -12.92
CA PHE A 203 -16.04 -15.67 -12.10
C PHE A 203 -16.98 -15.34 -10.94
N ALA A 204 -18.31 -15.47 -11.12
CA ALA A 204 -19.26 -15.30 -10.01
C ALA A 204 -19.09 -16.40 -8.95
N ALA A 205 -18.83 -17.64 -9.38
CA ALA A 205 -18.54 -18.75 -8.48
C ALA A 205 -17.21 -18.52 -7.73
N ASP A 206 -16.20 -18.02 -8.42
CA ASP A 206 -14.90 -17.69 -7.85
C ASP A 206 -15.01 -16.58 -6.77
N LEU A 207 -15.86 -15.57 -6.98
CA LEU A 207 -16.11 -14.50 -6.02
C LEU A 207 -16.99 -14.92 -4.84
N ALA A 208 -17.62 -16.10 -4.88
CA ALA A 208 -18.43 -16.61 -3.77
C ALA A 208 -17.57 -17.15 -2.60
N ASP A 209 -16.33 -17.54 -2.89
CA ASP A 209 -15.40 -18.00 -1.88
C ASP A 209 -14.73 -16.81 -1.13
N PRO A 210 -14.34 -16.97 0.14
CA PRO A 210 -13.59 -15.94 0.88
C PRO A 210 -12.32 -15.51 0.11
N ARG A 211 -12.04 -14.21 0.09
CA ARG A 211 -10.90 -13.62 -0.64
C ARG A 211 -10.03 -12.78 0.27
N ASP A 212 -8.76 -13.07 0.28
CA ASP A 212 -7.76 -12.32 1.06
C ASP A 212 -7.70 -10.85 0.64
N TRP A 213 -7.86 -10.57 -0.69
CA TRP A 213 -7.82 -9.20 -1.19
C TRP A 213 -8.95 -8.29 -0.69
N ALA A 214 -10.08 -8.88 -0.27
CA ALA A 214 -11.22 -8.18 0.30
C ALA A 214 -11.14 -8.09 1.84
N ASP A 215 -10.10 -8.63 2.45
CA ASP A 215 -9.84 -8.63 3.91
C ASP A 215 -11.06 -9.04 4.74
N GLY A 216 -11.77 -10.08 4.29
CA GLY A 216 -13.00 -10.56 4.94
C GLY A 216 -14.19 -9.60 4.87
N HIS A 217 -14.18 -8.60 3.98
CA HIS A 217 -15.27 -7.64 3.83
C HIS A 217 -16.60 -8.35 3.53
N PRO A 218 -17.72 -8.02 4.24
CA PRO A 218 -18.99 -8.75 4.15
C PRO A 218 -19.79 -8.49 2.87
N ALA A 219 -19.22 -7.77 1.89
CA ALA A 219 -19.90 -7.45 0.63
C ALA A 219 -20.30 -8.72 -0.15
N PRO A 220 -21.51 -8.76 -0.74
CA PRO A 220 -21.94 -9.89 -1.56
C PRO A 220 -21.12 -9.99 -2.84
N PRO A 221 -21.03 -11.18 -3.49
CA PRO A 221 -20.25 -11.40 -4.71
C PRO A 221 -20.53 -10.39 -5.85
N ALA A 222 -21.77 -9.92 -5.97
CA ALA A 222 -22.13 -8.89 -6.94
C ALA A 222 -21.46 -7.54 -6.66
N ALA A 223 -21.33 -7.16 -5.39
CA ALA A 223 -20.62 -5.94 -5.00
C ALA A 223 -19.10 -6.08 -5.18
N LEU A 224 -18.53 -7.26 -4.88
CA LEU A 224 -17.12 -7.57 -5.15
C LEU A 224 -16.82 -7.43 -6.66
N HIS A 225 -17.64 -8.04 -7.50
CA HIS A 225 -17.47 -7.91 -8.95
C HIS A 225 -17.59 -6.46 -9.43
N ARG A 226 -18.54 -5.72 -8.89
CA ARG A 226 -18.74 -4.30 -9.21
C ARG A 226 -17.52 -3.47 -8.85
N ALA A 227 -16.99 -3.65 -7.65
CA ALA A 227 -15.79 -2.96 -7.19
C ALA A 227 -14.57 -3.28 -8.08
N LEU A 228 -14.36 -4.56 -8.44
CA LEU A 228 -13.28 -4.94 -9.35
C LEU A 228 -13.46 -4.35 -10.75
N THR A 229 -14.70 -4.31 -11.26
CA THR A 229 -14.99 -3.72 -12.57
C THR A 229 -14.73 -2.22 -12.58
N PHE A 230 -15.18 -1.52 -11.52
CA PHE A 230 -14.86 -0.10 -11.31
C PHE A 230 -13.35 0.12 -11.29
N TRP A 231 -12.68 -0.60 -10.41
CA TRP A 231 -11.24 -0.49 -10.23
C TRP A 231 -10.48 -0.67 -11.53
N THR A 232 -10.71 -1.77 -12.23
CA THR A 232 -9.95 -2.13 -13.44
C THR A 232 -10.21 -1.18 -14.60
N ARG A 233 -11.47 -0.80 -14.85
CA ARG A 233 -11.81 0.10 -15.95
C ARG A 233 -11.29 1.51 -15.73
N LEU A 234 -11.50 2.07 -14.55
CA LEU A 234 -11.10 3.44 -14.27
C LEU A 234 -9.58 3.59 -14.22
N HIS A 235 -8.87 2.63 -13.61
CA HIS A 235 -7.41 2.59 -13.69
C HIS A 235 -6.92 2.41 -15.12
N GLY A 236 -7.63 1.64 -15.96
CA GLY A 236 -7.30 1.50 -17.38
C GLY A 236 -7.32 2.84 -18.13
N VAL A 237 -8.42 3.58 -18.02
CA VAL A 237 -8.53 4.92 -18.64
C VAL A 237 -7.48 5.87 -18.07
N LEU A 238 -7.38 5.94 -16.74
CA LEU A 238 -6.50 6.88 -16.05
C LEU A 238 -5.02 6.61 -16.35
N SER A 239 -4.60 5.35 -16.36
CA SER A 239 -3.22 4.98 -16.70
C SER A 239 -2.85 5.38 -18.12
N LEU A 240 -3.75 5.19 -19.09
CA LEU A 240 -3.54 5.57 -20.48
C LEU A 240 -3.52 7.10 -20.66
N GLU A 241 -4.41 7.82 -19.96
CA GLU A 241 -4.42 9.29 -19.95
C GLU A 241 -3.10 9.84 -19.42
N LEU A 242 -2.69 9.43 -18.21
CA LEU A 242 -1.47 9.93 -17.57
C LEU A 242 -0.18 9.54 -18.31
N ALA A 243 -0.17 8.39 -18.99
CA ALA A 243 0.92 7.97 -19.85
C ALA A 243 0.95 8.68 -21.23
N GLY A 244 -0.03 9.56 -21.50
CA GLY A 244 -0.10 10.33 -22.74
C GLY A 244 -0.56 9.55 -23.96
N HIS A 245 -1.13 8.34 -23.79
CA HIS A 245 -1.57 7.51 -24.92
C HIS A 245 -2.74 8.10 -25.71
N PHE A 246 -3.47 9.05 -25.13
CA PHE A 246 -4.56 9.76 -25.81
C PHE A 246 -4.10 11.04 -26.55
N THR A 247 -2.81 11.38 -26.46
CA THR A 247 -2.27 12.58 -27.12
C THR A 247 -2.47 12.49 -28.64
N GLY A 248 -3.10 13.50 -29.22
CA GLY A 248 -3.38 13.56 -30.68
C GLY A 248 -4.63 12.78 -31.14
N MET A 249 -5.37 12.13 -30.25
CA MET A 249 -6.60 11.40 -30.61
C MET A 249 -7.84 12.30 -30.73
N ALA A 250 -7.70 13.60 -30.47
CA ALA A 250 -8.74 14.63 -30.64
C ALA A 250 -10.04 14.39 -29.84
N PHE A 251 -9.95 13.77 -28.67
CA PHE A 251 -11.03 13.70 -27.67
C PHE A 251 -10.54 14.10 -26.30
N ASP A 252 -11.46 14.43 -25.39
CA ASP A 252 -11.16 14.73 -23.99
C ASP A 252 -11.17 13.45 -23.16
N PRO A 253 -10.02 13.04 -22.55
CA PRO A 253 -9.98 11.86 -21.69
C PRO A 253 -10.94 11.93 -20.49
N ALA A 254 -11.26 13.14 -19.99
CA ALA A 254 -12.25 13.29 -18.93
C ALA A 254 -13.65 12.79 -19.37
N LEU A 255 -14.05 13.07 -20.62
CA LEU A 255 -15.34 12.58 -21.15
C LEU A 255 -15.34 11.06 -21.31
N LEU A 256 -14.21 10.46 -21.65
CA LEU A 256 -14.10 8.99 -21.68
C LEU A 256 -14.23 8.40 -20.28
N TYR A 257 -13.58 9.02 -19.28
CA TYR A 257 -13.68 8.61 -17.89
C TYR A 257 -15.12 8.65 -17.38
N GLU A 258 -15.85 9.74 -17.66
CA GLU A 258 -17.27 9.87 -17.31
C GLU A 258 -18.15 8.83 -18.04
N ALA A 259 -17.90 8.59 -19.32
CA ALA A 259 -18.64 7.58 -20.07
C ALA A 259 -18.46 6.17 -19.49
N GLU A 260 -17.26 5.81 -19.03
CA GLU A 260 -17.01 4.56 -18.31
C GLU A 260 -17.74 4.51 -16.97
N LEU A 261 -17.77 5.63 -16.21
CA LEU A 261 -18.55 5.73 -14.97
C LEU A 261 -20.04 5.54 -15.21
N ASP A 262 -20.60 6.18 -16.21
CA ASP A 262 -22.02 6.05 -16.57
C ASP A 262 -22.34 4.62 -17.02
N GLY A 263 -21.46 3.99 -17.80
CA GLY A 263 -21.58 2.59 -18.21
C GLY A 263 -21.52 1.59 -17.05
N LEU A 264 -20.87 1.96 -15.93
CA LEU A 264 -20.83 1.15 -14.71
C LEU A 264 -22.06 1.34 -13.83
N ARG A 265 -22.76 2.48 -13.95
CA ARG A 265 -23.98 2.83 -13.20
C ARG A 265 -25.25 2.42 -13.90
N ALA A 266 -25.23 2.34 -15.25
CA ALA A 266 -26.40 1.99 -16.02
C ALA A 266 -26.81 0.53 -15.80
N PRO A 267 -28.11 0.23 -15.61
CA PRO A 267 -28.60 -1.15 -15.64
C PRO A 267 -28.29 -1.77 -17.02
N ARG A 268 -27.80 -2.99 -17.03
CA ARG A 268 -27.65 -3.74 -18.29
C ARG A 268 -29.02 -4.09 -18.80
N GLY A 269 -29.42 -3.47 -19.93
CA GLY A 269 -30.64 -3.79 -20.65
C GLY A 269 -30.64 -5.23 -21.23
#